data_4a61946c61573e4fe3d58930d27e68a6
#
_entry.id   4a61946c61573e4fe3d58930d27e68a6
#
_cell.length_a   1.000
_cell.length_b   1.000
_cell.length_c   1.000
_cell.angle_alpha   90.00
_cell.angle_beta   90.00
_cell.angle_gamma   90.00
#
_symmetry.space_group_name_H-M   'P 1'
#
loop_
_entity.id
_entity.type
_entity.pdbx_description
1 polymer ?
#
loop_
_entity_poly.entity_id
_entity_poly.type
_entity_poly.pdbx_seq_one_letter_code
_entity_poly.pdbx_strand_id
1 'polypeptide(L)'
;MVENKSLGMKIFRVVNTLLMLLMGAICFLPMWHVLMASISDPILLQQNHSLLLWPLGPATEKGYLLVSMNPNILSSYANTLFYVVVGTLLSAFGTLTIGYVLSRRSFRYRNVLMVMITITMLFKAGMVPLFLVVKSLKLLDTRWAVLLPSLLSVFNITIMRTAIEQLPESLMESAKIDGAGDVTILTRIVFPLVKTTFAVIVLFYAVSKWNEWFNAMLFLQNRKLFPLQLVLREILIINSDANAAGAEVAGGLDNYKELTKYATIIVATVPILCIYPFAQKYFVSGVMIGAVKG
;
A
#
# COMPACT_ATOMS: atom_id res chain seq x y z
N MET A 1 17.41 -29.66 -16.32
CA MET A 1 17.81 -29.77 -14.90
C MET A 1 17.70 -31.21 -14.48
N VAL A 2 18.81 -31.84 -14.11
CA VAL A 2 18.84 -33.26 -13.63
C VAL A 2 18.26 -33.23 -12.22
N GLU A 3 17.06 -33.79 -12.03
CA GLU A 3 16.47 -33.96 -10.70
C GLU A 3 17.27 -35.00 -9.91
N ASN A 4 18.05 -34.51 -8.97
CA ASN A 4 18.80 -35.38 -8.07
C ASN A 4 17.81 -36.08 -7.12
N LYS A 5 17.54 -37.40 -7.40
CA LYS A 5 16.54 -38.19 -6.67
C LYS A 5 17.08 -38.77 -5.34
N SER A 6 18.08 -38.14 -4.71
CA SER A 6 18.61 -38.61 -3.44
C SER A 6 17.56 -38.56 -2.33
N LEU A 7 17.60 -39.52 -1.39
CA LEU A 7 16.66 -39.62 -0.28
C LEU A 7 16.66 -38.33 0.57
N GLY A 8 17.83 -37.73 0.78
CA GLY A 8 17.99 -36.46 1.48
C GLY A 8 17.25 -35.28 0.79
N MET A 9 17.28 -35.22 -0.56
CA MET A 9 16.57 -34.19 -1.32
C MET A 9 15.05 -34.38 -1.22
N LYS A 10 14.54 -35.62 -1.14
CA LYS A 10 13.11 -35.86 -0.93
C LYS A 10 12.67 -35.39 0.46
N ILE A 11 13.44 -35.77 1.50
CA ILE A 11 13.17 -35.34 2.89
C ILE A 11 13.20 -33.82 2.98
N PHE A 12 14.22 -33.16 2.44
CA PHE A 12 14.33 -31.71 2.41
C PHE A 12 13.10 -31.06 1.73
N ARG A 13 12.66 -31.57 0.58
CA ARG A 13 11.49 -31.06 -0.14
C ARG A 13 10.20 -31.18 0.70
N VAL A 14 9.98 -32.32 1.36
CA VAL A 14 8.83 -32.54 2.24
C VAL A 14 8.86 -31.58 3.42
N VAL A 15 10.00 -31.51 4.13
CA VAL A 15 10.16 -30.60 5.28
C VAL A 15 9.96 -29.13 4.86
N ASN A 16 10.56 -28.70 3.76
CA ASN A 16 10.39 -27.34 3.24
C ASN A 16 8.92 -27.06 2.86
N THR A 17 8.23 -28.01 2.22
CA THR A 17 6.81 -27.84 1.87
C THR A 17 5.94 -27.75 3.12
N LEU A 18 6.16 -28.58 4.14
CA LEU A 18 5.45 -28.53 5.40
C LEU A 18 5.69 -27.20 6.13
N LEU A 19 6.93 -26.72 6.15
CA LEU A 19 7.29 -25.43 6.73
C LEU A 19 6.58 -24.28 6.02
N MET A 20 6.55 -24.27 4.68
CA MET A 20 5.86 -23.26 3.90
C MET A 20 4.34 -23.29 4.12
N LEU A 21 3.74 -24.48 4.21
CA LEU A 21 2.32 -24.65 4.53
C LEU A 21 2.00 -24.14 5.94
N LEU A 22 2.86 -24.45 6.92
CA LEU A 22 2.71 -23.97 8.29
C LEU A 22 2.77 -22.44 8.36
N MET A 23 3.77 -21.83 7.70
CA MET A 23 3.89 -20.36 7.61
C MET A 23 2.67 -19.74 6.93
N GLY A 24 2.20 -20.35 5.83
CA GLY A 24 0.98 -19.91 5.15
C GLY A 24 -0.25 -19.98 6.06
N ALA A 25 -0.42 -21.07 6.81
CA ALA A 25 -1.51 -21.22 7.75
C ALA A 25 -1.46 -20.18 8.87
N ILE A 26 -0.28 -19.95 9.47
CA ILE A 26 -0.10 -18.90 10.51
C ILE A 26 -0.50 -17.52 10.00
N CYS A 27 -0.14 -17.17 8.75
CA CYS A 27 -0.52 -15.89 8.16
C CYS A 27 -2.02 -15.81 7.80
N PHE A 28 -2.62 -16.94 7.41
CA PHE A 28 -4.01 -17.00 6.98
C PHE A 28 -5.00 -17.02 8.17
N LEU A 29 -4.64 -17.70 9.27
CA LEU A 29 -5.51 -17.87 10.44
C LEU A 29 -6.09 -16.56 11.01
N PRO A 30 -5.31 -15.47 11.20
CA PRO A 30 -5.86 -14.21 11.70
C PRO A 30 -6.91 -13.61 10.75
N MET A 31 -6.68 -13.68 9.44
CA MET A 31 -7.63 -13.18 8.44
C MET A 31 -8.90 -14.03 8.41
N TRP A 32 -8.75 -15.35 8.52
CA TRP A 32 -9.86 -16.28 8.61
C TRP A 32 -10.69 -16.02 9.87
N HIS A 33 -10.05 -15.83 11.02
CA HIS A 33 -10.73 -15.44 12.27
C HIS A 33 -11.56 -14.17 12.10
N VAL A 34 -11.00 -13.11 11.53
CA VAL A 34 -11.71 -11.84 11.28
C VAL A 34 -12.93 -12.06 10.37
N LEU A 35 -12.79 -12.90 9.33
CA LEU A 35 -13.90 -13.23 8.42
C LEU A 35 -15.02 -13.98 9.17
N MET A 36 -14.67 -15.00 9.96
CA MET A 36 -15.66 -15.77 10.73
C MET A 36 -16.32 -14.89 11.79
N ALA A 37 -15.56 -14.06 12.49
CA ALA A 37 -16.08 -13.12 13.47
C ALA A 37 -17.04 -12.09 12.85
N SER A 38 -16.76 -11.61 11.63
CA SER A 38 -17.59 -10.59 10.96
C SER A 38 -19.00 -11.06 10.59
N ILE A 39 -19.24 -12.37 10.55
CA ILE A 39 -20.54 -12.98 10.22
C ILE A 39 -21.14 -13.74 11.41
N SER A 40 -20.53 -13.68 12.60
CA SER A 40 -20.99 -14.36 13.81
C SER A 40 -22.13 -13.62 14.50
N ASP A 41 -22.85 -14.32 15.40
CA ASP A 41 -23.81 -13.69 16.28
C ASP A 41 -23.11 -12.71 17.24
N PRO A 42 -23.58 -11.47 17.38
CA PRO A 42 -22.90 -10.43 18.15
C PRO A 42 -22.80 -10.75 19.65
N ILE A 43 -23.81 -11.43 20.24
CA ILE A 43 -23.84 -11.75 21.67
C ILE A 43 -22.82 -12.87 21.97
N LEU A 44 -22.82 -13.92 21.15
CA LEU A 44 -21.86 -15.02 21.30
C LEU A 44 -20.44 -14.58 21.00
N LEU A 45 -20.25 -13.66 20.06
CA LEU A 45 -18.94 -13.10 19.71
C LEU A 45 -18.33 -12.32 20.89
N GLN A 46 -19.12 -11.52 21.59
CA GLN A 46 -18.67 -10.75 22.75
C GLN A 46 -18.22 -11.62 23.92
N GLN A 47 -18.83 -12.80 24.08
CA GLN A 47 -18.48 -13.76 25.13
C GLN A 47 -17.29 -14.66 24.77
N ASN A 48 -16.91 -14.71 23.51
CA ASN A 48 -15.87 -15.61 23.02
C ASN A 48 -14.55 -14.86 22.78
N HIS A 49 -13.53 -15.24 23.54
CA HIS A 49 -12.16 -14.71 23.42
C HIS A 49 -11.21 -15.68 22.70
N SER A 50 -11.73 -16.77 22.12
CA SER A 50 -10.92 -17.78 21.43
C SER A 50 -10.86 -17.54 19.93
N LEU A 51 -9.89 -18.22 19.27
CA LEU A 51 -9.75 -18.19 17.80
C LEU A 51 -10.94 -18.88 17.14
N LEU A 52 -11.60 -18.20 16.21
CA LEU A 52 -12.77 -18.69 15.51
C LEU A 52 -12.37 -19.35 14.19
N LEU A 53 -12.64 -20.63 14.07
CA LEU A 53 -12.53 -21.37 12.81
C LEU A 53 -13.86 -21.45 12.05
N TRP A 54 -14.98 -21.28 12.75
CA TRP A 54 -16.34 -21.29 12.23
C TRP A 54 -17.15 -20.13 12.86
N PRO A 55 -18.20 -19.62 12.18
CA PRO A 55 -19.07 -18.58 12.75
C PRO A 55 -19.73 -19.09 14.03
N LEU A 56 -19.90 -18.21 15.01
CA LEU A 56 -20.67 -18.48 16.22
C LEU A 56 -22.15 -18.19 15.99
N GLY A 57 -23.00 -19.19 16.21
CA GLY A 57 -24.44 -19.06 16.03
C GLY A 57 -24.87 -18.89 14.56
N PRO A 58 -26.10 -18.37 14.31
CA PRO A 58 -26.60 -18.12 12.98
C PRO A 58 -25.81 -16.97 12.33
N ALA A 59 -25.35 -17.19 11.09
CA ALA A 59 -24.62 -16.16 10.34
C ALA A 59 -25.47 -14.89 10.18
N THR A 60 -24.87 -13.73 10.46
CA THR A 60 -25.57 -12.44 10.40
C THR A 60 -24.84 -11.45 9.50
N GLU A 61 -25.57 -10.68 8.71
CA GLU A 61 -25.05 -9.58 7.90
C GLU A 61 -25.14 -8.20 8.57
N LYS A 62 -25.65 -8.17 9.80
CA LYS A 62 -25.94 -6.91 10.53
C LYS A 62 -24.71 -6.02 10.69
N GLY A 63 -23.49 -6.61 10.86
CA GLY A 63 -22.25 -5.85 10.90
C GLY A 63 -21.98 -5.08 9.60
N TYR A 64 -22.19 -5.71 8.47
CA TYR A 64 -22.01 -5.08 7.14
C TYR A 64 -23.07 -4.02 6.86
N LEU A 65 -24.33 -4.26 7.28
CA LEU A 65 -25.39 -3.26 7.19
C LEU A 65 -25.04 -2.01 7.99
N LEU A 66 -24.59 -2.15 9.24
CA LEU A 66 -24.16 -1.01 10.07
C LEU A 66 -22.97 -0.25 9.45
N VAL A 67 -22.02 -0.96 8.88
CA VAL A 67 -20.91 -0.34 8.15
C VAL A 67 -21.42 0.42 6.91
N SER A 68 -22.33 -0.16 6.13
CA SER A 68 -22.89 0.47 4.94
C SER A 68 -23.79 1.68 5.22
N MET A 69 -24.45 1.70 6.37
CA MET A 69 -25.28 2.82 6.83
C MET A 69 -24.45 4.04 7.26
N ASN A 70 -23.14 3.90 7.48
CA ASN A 70 -22.29 5.03 7.82
C ASN A 70 -22.12 5.94 6.60
N PRO A 71 -22.64 7.18 6.63
CA PRO A 71 -22.64 8.09 5.47
C PRO A 71 -21.21 8.46 5.00
N ASN A 72 -20.22 8.31 5.89
CA ASN A 72 -18.83 8.66 5.57
C ASN A 72 -18.10 7.55 4.82
N ILE A 73 -18.56 6.31 4.86
CA ILE A 73 -17.82 5.18 4.23
C ILE A 73 -17.81 5.31 2.71
N LEU A 74 -18.95 5.56 2.08
CA LEU A 74 -19.02 5.68 0.62
C LEU A 74 -18.20 6.87 0.11
N SER A 75 -18.31 8.04 0.77
CA SER A 75 -17.50 9.22 0.43
C SER A 75 -16.01 8.96 0.64
N SER A 76 -15.63 8.23 1.69
CA SER A 76 -14.23 7.88 1.97
C SER A 76 -13.66 6.87 0.99
N TYR A 77 -14.45 5.95 0.47
CA TYR A 77 -14.05 5.10 -0.66
C TYR A 77 -13.73 5.93 -1.91
N ALA A 78 -14.62 6.86 -2.27
CA ALA A 78 -14.39 7.75 -3.41
C ALA A 78 -13.12 8.59 -3.23
N ASN A 79 -12.89 9.13 -2.02
CA ASN A 79 -11.67 9.86 -1.70
C ASN A 79 -10.43 8.97 -1.78
N THR A 80 -10.49 7.75 -1.25
CA THR A 80 -9.36 6.80 -1.34
C THR A 80 -9.03 6.48 -2.79
N LEU A 81 -10.03 6.19 -3.61
CA LEU A 81 -9.82 5.97 -5.05
C LEU A 81 -9.16 7.19 -5.72
N PHE A 82 -9.62 8.40 -5.38
CA PHE A 82 -8.99 9.62 -5.86
C PHE A 82 -7.52 9.72 -5.43
N TYR A 83 -7.22 9.51 -4.14
CA TYR A 83 -5.85 9.56 -3.62
C TYR A 83 -4.97 8.48 -4.25
N VAL A 84 -5.49 7.27 -4.43
CA VAL A 84 -4.77 6.17 -5.07
C VAL A 84 -4.50 6.48 -6.53
N VAL A 85 -5.52 6.82 -7.31
CA VAL A 85 -5.36 7.02 -8.76
C VAL A 85 -4.49 8.24 -9.04
N VAL A 86 -4.89 9.41 -8.54
CA VAL A 86 -4.17 10.68 -8.81
C VAL A 86 -2.78 10.65 -8.17
N GLY A 87 -2.69 10.22 -6.91
CA GLY A 87 -1.42 10.15 -6.20
C GLY A 87 -0.44 9.18 -6.86
N THR A 88 -0.89 7.99 -7.27
CA THR A 88 -0.04 6.99 -7.93
C THR A 88 0.43 7.48 -9.31
N LEU A 89 -0.45 8.07 -10.11
CA LEU A 89 -0.08 8.59 -11.44
C LEU A 89 0.98 9.68 -11.30
N LEU A 90 0.76 10.69 -10.47
CA LEU A 90 1.72 11.77 -10.25
C LEU A 90 3.05 11.25 -9.71
N SER A 91 3.01 10.34 -8.72
CA SER A 91 4.20 9.75 -8.12
C SER A 91 5.00 8.90 -9.12
N ALA A 92 4.33 8.08 -9.92
CA ALA A 92 4.98 7.20 -10.88
C ALA A 92 5.64 7.98 -12.03
N PHE A 93 4.92 8.97 -12.60
CA PHE A 93 5.49 9.83 -13.64
C PHE A 93 6.64 10.69 -13.11
N GLY A 94 6.51 11.27 -11.92
CA GLY A 94 7.60 12.01 -11.26
C GLY A 94 8.82 11.12 -11.04
N THR A 95 8.62 9.90 -10.55
CA THR A 95 9.68 8.90 -10.32
C THR A 95 10.36 8.48 -11.62
N LEU A 96 9.59 8.24 -12.70
CA LEU A 96 10.13 7.91 -14.01
C LEU A 96 11.01 9.06 -14.55
N THR A 97 10.50 10.28 -14.51
CA THR A 97 11.20 11.47 -15.01
C THR A 97 12.47 11.75 -14.22
N ILE A 98 12.40 11.75 -12.88
CA ILE A 98 13.56 11.97 -12.01
C ILE A 98 14.57 10.84 -12.15
N GLY A 99 14.12 9.57 -12.18
CA GLY A 99 14.99 8.42 -12.40
C GLY A 99 15.73 8.48 -13.74
N TYR A 100 15.05 8.92 -14.81
CA TYR A 100 15.65 9.13 -16.12
C TYR A 100 16.71 10.22 -16.07
N VAL A 101 16.43 11.39 -15.53
CA VAL A 101 17.41 12.50 -15.45
C VAL A 101 18.63 12.08 -14.64
N LEU A 102 18.42 11.43 -13.48
CA LEU A 102 19.51 10.99 -12.60
C LEU A 102 20.31 9.79 -13.14
N SER A 103 19.78 9.05 -14.10
CA SER A 103 20.50 7.95 -14.78
C SER A 103 21.45 8.45 -15.89
N ARG A 104 21.22 9.68 -16.43
CA ARG A 104 21.99 10.19 -17.57
C ARG A 104 23.40 10.58 -17.18
N ARG A 105 24.42 9.96 -17.84
CA ARG A 105 25.84 10.29 -17.61
C ARG A 105 26.19 11.71 -18.01
N SER A 106 25.51 12.25 -19.01
CA SER A 106 25.69 13.64 -19.47
C SER A 106 25.24 14.69 -18.46
N PHE A 107 24.41 14.31 -17.46
CA PHE A 107 23.94 15.23 -16.44
C PHE A 107 24.97 15.39 -15.30
N ARG A 108 25.69 16.50 -15.30
CA ARG A 108 26.84 16.76 -14.40
C ARG A 108 26.50 16.65 -12.92
N TYR A 109 25.31 17.08 -12.51
CA TYR A 109 24.91 17.15 -11.09
C TYR A 109 24.21 15.89 -10.57
N ARG A 110 24.10 14.82 -11.36
CA ARG A 110 23.37 13.61 -11.01
C ARG A 110 23.78 12.99 -9.67
N ASN A 111 25.09 12.93 -9.38
CA ASN A 111 25.59 12.31 -8.16
C ASN A 111 25.33 13.21 -6.94
N VAL A 112 25.50 14.53 -7.07
CA VAL A 112 25.23 15.50 -6.01
C VAL A 112 23.74 15.45 -5.63
N LEU A 113 22.85 15.52 -6.61
CA LEU A 113 21.41 15.43 -6.38
C LEU A 113 21.03 14.08 -5.78
N MET A 114 21.63 12.98 -6.25
CA MET A 114 21.34 11.65 -5.68
C MET A 114 21.75 11.56 -4.20
N VAL A 115 22.90 12.13 -3.83
CA VAL A 115 23.33 12.21 -2.42
C VAL A 115 22.37 13.07 -1.62
N MET A 116 21.98 14.24 -2.13
CA MET A 116 21.01 15.12 -1.44
C MET A 116 19.69 14.44 -1.16
N ILE A 117 19.08 13.79 -2.16
CA ILE A 117 17.81 13.07 -1.95
C ILE A 117 17.97 11.84 -1.07
N THR A 118 19.13 11.15 -1.10
CA THR A 118 19.41 10.02 -0.21
C THR A 118 19.52 10.48 1.25
N ILE A 119 20.11 11.66 1.50
CA ILE A 119 20.16 12.25 2.84
C ILE A 119 18.74 12.46 3.38
N THR A 120 17.77 12.91 2.56
CA THR A 120 16.36 13.07 2.99
C THR A 120 15.69 11.75 3.36
N MET A 121 16.16 10.62 2.86
CA MET A 121 15.67 9.30 3.25
C MET A 121 16.13 8.93 4.67
N LEU A 122 17.37 9.27 5.02
CA LEU A 122 17.99 8.95 6.32
C LEU A 122 17.55 9.93 7.42
N PHE A 123 17.44 11.21 7.08
CA PHE A 123 17.10 12.29 8.02
C PHE A 123 15.68 12.80 7.74
N LYS A 124 14.72 12.32 8.54
CA LYS A 124 13.34 12.82 8.50
C LYS A 124 13.19 14.01 9.42
N ALA A 125 12.66 15.11 8.93
CA ALA A 125 12.44 16.34 9.69
C ALA A 125 11.44 16.20 10.84
N GLY A 126 10.66 15.11 10.87
CA GLY A 126 9.61 14.90 11.87
C GLY A 126 8.27 15.55 11.50
N MET A 127 7.28 15.32 12.37
CA MET A 127 5.89 15.71 12.12
C MET A 127 5.69 17.22 12.21
N VAL A 128 6.27 17.88 13.20
CA VAL A 128 6.04 19.32 13.45
C VAL A 128 6.59 20.21 12.33
N PRO A 129 7.84 20.09 11.87
CA PRO A 129 8.34 20.82 10.72
C PRO A 129 7.51 20.59 9.44
N LEU A 130 7.11 19.34 9.18
CA LEU A 130 6.28 19.02 8.04
C LEU A 130 4.91 19.73 8.11
N PHE A 131 4.26 19.74 9.28
CA PHE A 131 3.01 20.45 9.50
C PHE A 131 3.16 21.94 9.24
N LEU A 132 4.22 22.57 9.74
CA LEU A 132 4.48 23.99 9.55
C LEU A 132 4.67 24.34 8.06
N VAL A 133 5.37 23.50 7.30
CA VAL A 133 5.54 23.68 5.85
C VAL A 133 4.19 23.59 5.13
N VAL A 134 3.39 22.57 5.40
CA VAL A 134 2.07 22.40 4.77
C VAL A 134 1.15 23.58 5.13
N LYS A 135 1.20 24.04 6.37
CA LYS A 135 0.45 25.24 6.83
C LYS A 135 0.90 26.52 6.13
N SER A 136 2.21 26.75 6.00
CA SER A 136 2.75 27.95 5.35
C SER A 136 2.38 28.02 3.87
N LEU A 137 2.28 26.85 3.21
CA LEU A 137 1.82 26.72 1.83
C LEU A 137 0.29 26.84 1.68
N LYS A 138 -0.47 27.06 2.78
CA LYS A 138 -1.94 27.15 2.81
C LYS A 138 -2.63 25.90 2.24
N LEU A 139 -2.03 24.74 2.41
CA LEU A 139 -2.55 23.48 1.91
C LEU A 139 -3.42 22.73 2.92
N LEU A 140 -3.46 23.16 4.20
CA LEU A 140 -4.29 22.52 5.23
C LEU A 140 -5.74 22.37 4.75
N ASP A 141 -6.34 21.26 5.11
CA ASP A 141 -7.72 20.88 4.77
C ASP A 141 -7.99 20.79 3.26
N THR A 142 -6.96 20.42 2.50
CA THR A 142 -7.07 20.14 1.07
C THR A 142 -6.56 18.75 0.71
N ARG A 143 -7.01 18.20 -0.42
CA ARG A 143 -6.50 16.92 -0.94
C ARG A 143 -4.99 16.94 -1.20
N TRP A 144 -4.43 18.08 -1.55
CA TRP A 144 -3.01 18.26 -1.82
C TRP A 144 -2.14 18.12 -0.56
N ALA A 145 -2.68 18.48 0.62
CA ALA A 145 -1.99 18.25 1.88
C ALA A 145 -1.67 16.76 2.15
N VAL A 146 -2.53 15.86 1.66
CA VAL A 146 -2.32 14.42 1.78
C VAL A 146 -1.37 13.90 0.69
N LEU A 147 -1.49 14.41 -0.55
CA LEU A 147 -0.76 13.88 -1.70
C LEU A 147 0.69 14.35 -1.76
N LEU A 148 0.95 15.66 -1.55
CA LEU A 148 2.28 16.26 -1.80
C LEU A 148 3.37 15.77 -0.87
N PRO A 149 3.16 15.63 0.46
CA PRO A 149 4.22 15.18 1.37
C PRO A 149 4.72 13.76 1.07
N SER A 150 3.86 12.91 0.50
CA SER A 150 4.17 11.52 0.14
C SER A 150 4.24 11.28 -1.37
N LEU A 151 4.45 12.35 -2.17
CA LEU A 151 4.41 12.25 -3.62
C LEU A 151 5.57 11.44 -4.19
N LEU A 152 6.77 11.65 -3.70
CA LEU A 152 7.98 11.00 -4.20
C LEU A 152 8.65 10.16 -3.13
N SER A 153 9.05 8.94 -3.51
CA SER A 153 9.81 8.02 -2.67
C SER A 153 11.24 7.92 -3.22
N VAL A 154 12.23 8.26 -2.40
CA VAL A 154 13.65 8.12 -2.75
C VAL A 154 13.98 6.68 -3.12
N PHE A 155 13.41 5.70 -2.40
CA PHE A 155 13.56 4.29 -2.70
C PHE A 155 13.09 3.95 -4.11
N ASN A 156 11.90 4.40 -4.50
CA ASN A 156 11.36 4.15 -5.84
C ASN A 156 12.14 4.86 -6.93
N ILE A 157 12.63 6.09 -6.67
CA ILE A 157 13.52 6.83 -7.58
C ILE A 157 14.81 6.05 -7.81
N THR A 158 15.40 5.50 -6.75
CA THR A 158 16.64 4.70 -6.83
C THR A 158 16.43 3.43 -7.66
N ILE A 159 15.32 2.71 -7.44
CA ILE A 159 14.98 1.52 -8.24
C ILE A 159 14.83 1.89 -9.72
N MET A 160 14.10 2.95 -10.04
CA MET A 160 13.87 3.40 -11.41
C MET A 160 15.17 3.82 -12.07
N ARG A 161 15.99 4.63 -11.39
CA ARG A 161 17.30 5.04 -11.86
C ARG A 161 18.19 3.82 -12.19
N THR A 162 18.29 2.87 -11.26
CA THR A 162 19.11 1.66 -11.45
C THR A 162 18.62 0.83 -12.63
N ALA A 163 17.31 0.70 -12.82
CA ALA A 163 16.75 -0.02 -13.96
C ALA A 163 17.08 0.66 -15.30
N ILE A 164 17.08 1.99 -15.34
CA ILE A 164 17.43 2.75 -16.54
C ILE A 164 18.95 2.69 -16.80
N GLU A 165 19.80 2.74 -15.78
CA GLU A 165 21.25 2.63 -15.88
C GLU A 165 21.72 1.25 -16.41
N GLN A 166 20.89 0.22 -16.30
CA GLN A 166 21.18 -1.12 -16.85
C GLN A 166 20.91 -1.21 -18.36
N LEU A 167 20.25 -0.23 -18.97
CA LEU A 167 20.03 -0.21 -20.40
C LEU A 167 21.34 0.14 -21.14
N PRO A 168 21.60 -0.48 -22.31
CA PRO A 168 22.74 -0.12 -23.12
C PRO A 168 22.70 1.36 -23.53
N GLU A 169 23.77 2.10 -23.25
CA GLU A 169 23.87 3.54 -23.54
C GLU A 169 23.79 3.82 -25.07
N SER A 170 24.27 2.87 -25.88
CA SER A 170 24.22 2.94 -27.34
C SER A 170 22.79 3.12 -27.91
N LEU A 171 21.76 2.58 -27.26
CA LEU A 171 20.38 2.77 -27.70
C LEU A 171 19.98 4.25 -27.63
N MET A 172 20.40 4.94 -26.57
CA MET A 172 20.07 6.35 -26.37
C MET A 172 20.95 7.27 -27.23
N GLU A 173 22.21 6.87 -27.51
CA GLU A 173 23.12 7.60 -28.38
C GLU A 173 22.66 7.52 -29.84
N SER A 174 22.33 6.33 -30.34
CA SER A 174 21.77 6.17 -31.70
C SER A 174 20.53 7.02 -31.92
N ALA A 175 19.60 7.01 -30.96
CA ALA A 175 18.38 7.84 -31.03
C ALA A 175 18.72 9.36 -31.07
N LYS A 176 19.75 9.79 -30.35
CA LYS A 176 20.19 11.20 -30.40
C LYS A 176 20.81 11.56 -31.77
N ILE A 177 21.57 10.65 -32.38
CA ILE A 177 22.12 10.83 -33.73
C ILE A 177 20.98 10.97 -34.74
N ASP A 178 19.87 10.19 -34.55
CA ASP A 178 18.67 10.27 -35.37
C ASP A 178 17.81 11.52 -35.06
N GLY A 179 18.27 12.43 -34.20
CA GLY A 179 17.62 13.69 -33.88
C GLY A 179 16.48 13.57 -32.84
N ALA A 180 16.36 12.45 -32.10
CA ALA A 180 15.35 12.29 -31.07
C ALA A 180 15.65 13.15 -29.84
N GLY A 181 14.67 13.95 -29.41
CA GLY A 181 14.73 14.71 -28.15
C GLY A 181 14.56 13.81 -26.93
N ASP A 182 14.98 14.31 -25.76
CA ASP A 182 14.96 13.54 -24.49
C ASP A 182 13.56 13.00 -24.11
N VAL A 183 12.48 13.73 -24.40
CA VAL A 183 11.11 13.26 -24.17
C VAL A 183 10.76 12.08 -25.07
N THR A 184 11.18 12.11 -26.34
CA THR A 184 10.99 11.00 -27.28
C THR A 184 11.77 9.77 -26.84
N ILE A 185 13.02 9.94 -26.42
CA ILE A 185 13.86 8.87 -25.89
C ILE A 185 13.22 8.26 -24.63
N LEU A 186 12.77 9.09 -23.69
CA LEU A 186 12.10 8.62 -22.48
C LEU A 186 10.82 7.82 -22.79
N THR A 187 9.95 8.33 -23.65
CA THR A 187 8.64 7.74 -23.87
C THR A 187 8.64 6.57 -24.85
N ARG A 188 9.44 6.64 -25.90
CA ARG A 188 9.46 5.61 -26.98
C ARG A 188 10.53 4.55 -26.83
N ILE A 189 11.60 4.83 -26.10
CA ILE A 189 12.74 3.89 -25.96
C ILE A 189 12.84 3.40 -24.51
N VAL A 190 13.05 4.30 -23.56
CA VAL A 190 13.32 3.94 -22.16
C VAL A 190 12.08 3.33 -21.49
N PHE A 191 10.94 4.01 -21.55
CA PHE A 191 9.72 3.56 -20.86
C PHE A 191 9.28 2.14 -21.26
N PRO A 192 9.21 1.75 -22.55
CA PRO A 192 8.88 0.38 -22.94
C PRO A 192 9.85 -0.67 -22.38
N LEU A 193 11.13 -0.35 -22.26
CA LEU A 193 12.16 -1.25 -21.76
C LEU A 193 12.09 -1.43 -20.24
N VAL A 194 11.73 -0.37 -19.49
CA VAL A 194 11.60 -0.42 -18.03
C VAL A 194 10.17 -0.61 -17.54
N LYS A 195 9.23 -0.94 -18.43
CA LYS A 195 7.79 -1.06 -18.08
C LYS A 195 7.50 -2.02 -16.92
N THR A 196 8.28 -3.10 -16.79
CA THR A 196 8.12 -4.06 -15.69
C THR A 196 8.49 -3.43 -14.35
N THR A 197 9.62 -2.74 -14.28
CA THR A 197 10.05 -2.00 -13.08
C THR A 197 9.08 -0.87 -12.76
N PHE A 198 8.61 -0.15 -13.80
CA PHE A 198 7.60 0.90 -13.64
C PHE A 198 6.29 0.35 -13.05
N ALA A 199 5.82 -0.81 -13.52
CA ALA A 199 4.62 -1.45 -12.98
C ALA A 199 4.75 -1.83 -11.49
N VAL A 200 5.93 -2.30 -11.06
CA VAL A 200 6.23 -2.57 -9.64
C VAL A 200 6.19 -1.27 -8.82
N ILE A 201 6.77 -0.19 -9.33
CA ILE A 201 6.76 1.12 -8.66
C ILE A 201 5.33 1.68 -8.55
N VAL A 202 4.52 1.58 -9.61
CA VAL A 202 3.09 1.93 -9.59
C VAL A 202 2.37 1.19 -8.48
N LEU A 203 2.64 -0.11 -8.33
CA LEU A 203 2.04 -0.92 -7.29
C LEU A 203 2.47 -0.48 -5.88
N PHE A 204 3.77 -0.18 -5.66
CA PHE A 204 4.24 0.33 -4.37
C PHE A 204 3.55 1.64 -3.99
N TYR A 205 3.39 2.56 -4.94
CA TYR A 205 2.65 3.79 -4.70
C TYR A 205 1.17 3.54 -4.45
N ALA A 206 0.51 2.70 -5.24
CA ALA A 206 -0.91 2.39 -5.07
C ALA A 206 -1.20 1.80 -3.69
N VAL A 207 -0.40 0.83 -3.23
CA VAL A 207 -0.54 0.23 -1.90
C VAL A 207 -0.26 1.26 -0.79
N SER A 208 0.77 2.11 -0.96
CA SER A 208 1.08 3.17 -0.01
C SER A 208 -0.06 4.18 0.12
N LYS A 209 -0.64 4.62 -1.00
CA LYS A 209 -1.77 5.56 -1.02
C LYS A 209 -3.07 4.94 -0.50
N TRP A 210 -3.30 3.66 -0.74
CA TRP A 210 -4.44 2.95 -0.16
C TRP A 210 -4.39 2.92 1.37
N ASN A 211 -3.20 2.74 1.94
CA ASN A 211 -3.00 2.68 3.39
C ASN A 211 -2.76 4.05 4.05
N GLU A 212 -2.92 5.15 3.30
CA GLU A 212 -2.67 6.49 3.80
C GLU A 212 -3.76 6.94 4.77
N TRP A 213 -3.42 7.07 6.02
CA TRP A 213 -4.28 7.61 7.08
C TRP A 213 -3.59 8.71 7.88
N PHE A 214 -2.25 8.65 7.98
CA PHE A 214 -1.51 9.51 8.92
C PHE A 214 -1.47 10.97 8.44
N ASN A 215 -1.10 11.23 7.19
CA ASN A 215 -1.13 12.60 6.65
C ASN A 215 -2.56 13.13 6.60
N ALA A 216 -3.55 12.27 6.32
CA ALA A 216 -4.95 12.66 6.34
C ALA A 216 -5.38 13.08 7.75
N MET A 217 -5.02 12.34 8.80
CA MET A 217 -5.29 12.68 10.19
C MET A 217 -4.60 14.00 10.60
N LEU A 218 -3.38 14.22 10.12
CA LEU A 218 -2.58 15.37 10.51
C LEU A 218 -3.06 16.68 9.85
N PHE A 219 -3.50 16.61 8.59
CA PHE A 219 -3.72 17.81 7.77
C PHE A 219 -5.18 18.09 7.41
N LEU A 220 -6.09 17.11 7.55
CA LEU A 220 -7.51 17.28 7.22
C LEU A 220 -8.35 17.48 8.47
N GLN A 221 -9.29 18.44 8.39
CA GLN A 221 -10.33 18.68 9.39
C GLN A 221 -11.72 18.33 8.82
N ASN A 222 -11.91 18.54 7.51
CA ASN A 222 -13.16 18.28 6.83
C ASN A 222 -13.33 16.77 6.57
N ARG A 223 -14.27 16.13 7.29
CA ARG A 223 -14.57 14.71 7.16
C ARG A 223 -14.93 14.25 5.74
N LYS A 224 -15.46 15.15 4.91
CA LYS A 224 -15.78 14.86 3.51
C LYS A 224 -14.54 14.54 2.65
N LEU A 225 -13.33 14.87 3.12
CA LEU A 225 -12.07 14.60 2.44
C LEU A 225 -11.33 13.38 3.00
N PHE A 226 -11.84 12.76 4.06
CA PHE A 226 -11.16 11.67 4.74
C PHE A 226 -11.04 10.45 3.82
N PRO A 227 -9.86 9.81 3.75
CA PRO A 227 -9.71 8.50 3.14
C PRO A 227 -10.32 7.41 4.02
N LEU A 228 -10.63 6.28 3.41
CA LEU A 228 -11.23 5.12 4.06
C LEU A 228 -10.46 4.67 5.30
N GLN A 229 -9.13 4.55 5.20
CA GLN A 229 -8.28 4.07 6.30
C GLN A 229 -8.36 4.96 7.55
N LEU A 230 -8.54 6.27 7.38
CA LEU A 230 -8.74 7.19 8.51
C LEU A 230 -10.09 6.96 9.18
N VAL A 231 -11.18 6.84 8.39
CA VAL A 231 -12.53 6.56 8.92
C VAL A 231 -12.60 5.20 9.61
N LEU A 232 -11.97 4.18 9.03
CA LEU A 232 -11.90 2.85 9.63
C LEU A 232 -11.12 2.87 10.96
N ARG A 233 -10.02 3.62 11.01
CA ARG A 233 -9.25 3.81 12.25
C ARG A 233 -10.09 4.50 13.33
N GLU A 234 -10.87 5.53 12.98
CA GLU A 234 -11.80 6.17 13.93
C GLU A 234 -12.80 5.16 14.47
N ILE A 235 -13.43 4.35 13.63
CA ILE A 235 -14.39 3.32 14.05
C ILE A 235 -13.72 2.30 15.01
N LEU A 236 -12.51 1.86 14.70
CA LEU A 236 -11.76 0.90 15.52
C LEU A 236 -11.40 1.48 16.91
N ILE A 237 -10.97 2.76 16.97
CA ILE A 237 -10.60 3.43 18.22
C ILE A 237 -11.84 3.71 19.07
N ILE A 238 -12.88 4.29 18.50
CA ILE A 238 -14.13 4.60 19.24
C ILE A 238 -14.70 3.33 19.87
N ASN A 239 -14.67 2.22 19.14
CA ASN A 239 -15.15 0.94 19.66
C ASN A 239 -14.23 0.37 20.76
N SER A 240 -12.92 0.68 20.77
CA SER A 240 -12.00 0.25 21.84
C SER A 240 -12.14 1.08 23.10
N ASP A 241 -12.29 2.40 22.97
CA ASP A 241 -12.35 3.32 24.11
C ASP A 241 -13.69 3.20 24.87
N ALA A 242 -14.78 2.91 24.18
CA ALA A 242 -16.07 2.66 24.79
C ALA A 242 -16.08 1.40 25.68
N ASN A 243 -15.28 0.38 25.32
CA ASN A 243 -15.10 -0.80 26.17
C ASN A 243 -14.23 -0.50 27.41
N ALA A 244 -13.31 0.47 27.33
CA ALA A 244 -12.45 0.87 28.46
C ALA A 244 -13.17 1.80 29.46
N ALA A 245 -14.14 2.60 28.99
CA ALA A 245 -14.79 3.63 29.84
C ALA A 245 -16.01 3.14 30.63
N GLY A 246 -16.44 1.87 30.46
CA GLY A 246 -17.60 1.32 31.18
C GLY A 246 -18.90 2.10 30.94
N ALA A 247 -19.00 2.89 29.87
CA ALA A 247 -20.16 3.69 29.56
C ALA A 247 -21.29 2.77 29.08
N GLU A 248 -22.22 2.48 29.94
CA GLU A 248 -23.56 1.94 29.61
C GLU A 248 -24.29 2.94 28.72
N VAL A 249 -23.98 2.92 27.41
CA VAL A 249 -24.79 3.66 26.43
C VAL A 249 -25.99 2.81 26.07
N ALA A 250 -27.15 3.36 26.36
CA ALA A 250 -28.48 2.79 26.24
C ALA A 250 -28.69 1.83 25.06
N GLY A 251 -29.11 0.61 25.41
CA GLY A 251 -29.94 -0.24 24.55
C GLY A 251 -29.34 -0.86 23.31
N GLY A 252 -28.74 -2.05 23.42
CA GLY A 252 -28.63 -3.00 22.30
C GLY A 252 -27.56 -2.74 21.24
N LEU A 253 -27.05 -1.53 21.07
CA LEU A 253 -26.02 -1.17 20.10
C LEU A 253 -24.61 -1.62 20.52
N ASP A 254 -24.36 -1.79 21.81
CA ASP A 254 -23.08 -2.27 22.33
C ASP A 254 -22.74 -3.68 21.85
N ASN A 255 -23.72 -4.54 21.72
CA ASN A 255 -23.55 -5.90 21.26
C ASN A 255 -23.03 -5.97 19.81
N TYR A 256 -23.26 -4.93 19.00
CA TYR A 256 -22.84 -4.89 17.61
C TYR A 256 -21.48 -4.21 17.39
N LYS A 257 -20.85 -3.63 18.41
CA LYS A 257 -19.57 -2.92 18.27
C LYS A 257 -18.47 -3.83 17.78
N GLU A 258 -18.30 -5.00 18.39
CA GLU A 258 -17.29 -5.97 17.95
C GLU A 258 -17.57 -6.50 16.55
N LEU A 259 -18.84 -6.83 16.28
CA LEU A 259 -19.23 -7.29 14.93
C LEU A 259 -18.93 -6.22 13.87
N THR A 260 -19.27 -4.96 14.15
CA THR A 260 -18.97 -3.83 13.25
C THR A 260 -17.46 -3.64 13.05
N LYS A 261 -16.65 -3.83 14.09
CA LYS A 261 -15.19 -3.80 13.99
C LYS A 261 -14.67 -4.83 12.98
N TYR A 262 -15.08 -6.09 13.10
CA TYR A 262 -14.63 -7.15 12.19
C TYR A 262 -15.16 -6.95 10.77
N ALA A 263 -16.43 -6.57 10.60
CA ALA A 263 -17.01 -6.23 9.30
C ALA A 263 -16.25 -5.08 8.62
N THR A 264 -15.87 -4.05 9.38
CA THR A 264 -15.08 -2.91 8.93
C THR A 264 -13.70 -3.33 8.38
N ILE A 265 -13.01 -4.24 9.09
CA ILE A 265 -11.71 -4.77 8.64
C ILE A 265 -11.87 -5.52 7.31
N ILE A 266 -12.89 -6.35 7.16
CA ILE A 266 -13.16 -7.08 5.91
C ILE A 266 -13.43 -6.10 4.76
N VAL A 267 -14.33 -5.12 4.98
CA VAL A 267 -14.66 -4.09 3.98
C VAL A 267 -13.40 -3.35 3.51
N ALA A 268 -12.44 -3.06 4.40
CA ALA A 268 -11.17 -2.42 4.05
C ALA A 268 -10.22 -3.33 3.27
N THR A 269 -10.22 -4.62 3.57
CA THR A 269 -9.21 -5.57 3.09
C THR A 269 -9.60 -6.18 1.74
N VAL A 270 -10.89 -6.43 1.50
CA VAL A 270 -11.39 -7.06 0.28
C VAL A 270 -10.90 -6.39 -1.02
N PRO A 271 -10.93 -5.05 -1.19
CA PRO A 271 -10.45 -4.43 -2.42
C PRO A 271 -8.97 -4.72 -2.71
N ILE A 272 -8.12 -4.73 -1.66
CA ILE A 272 -6.70 -5.06 -1.82
C ILE A 272 -6.54 -6.52 -2.23
N LEU A 273 -7.26 -7.44 -1.60
CA LEU A 273 -7.24 -8.86 -1.94
C LEU A 273 -7.68 -9.12 -3.38
N CYS A 274 -8.68 -8.39 -3.88
CA CYS A 274 -9.12 -8.49 -5.27
C CYS A 274 -8.07 -7.99 -6.27
N ILE A 275 -7.26 -7.00 -5.91
CA ILE A 275 -6.19 -6.46 -6.75
C ILE A 275 -4.94 -7.36 -6.73
N TYR A 276 -4.70 -8.08 -5.64
CA TYR A 276 -3.49 -8.87 -5.43
C TYR A 276 -3.17 -9.87 -6.55
N PRO A 277 -4.10 -10.69 -7.10
CA PRO A 277 -3.80 -11.63 -8.18
C PRO A 277 -3.29 -10.94 -9.46
N PHE A 278 -3.77 -9.73 -9.74
CA PHE A 278 -3.31 -8.94 -10.88
C PHE A 278 -1.92 -8.35 -10.64
N ALA A 279 -1.62 -7.99 -9.39
CA ALA A 279 -0.34 -7.44 -8.96
C ALA A 279 0.76 -8.50 -8.89
N GLN A 280 0.44 -9.73 -8.47
CA GLN A 280 1.38 -10.82 -8.24
C GLN A 280 2.26 -11.14 -9.46
N LYS A 281 1.70 -11.11 -10.67
CA LYS A 281 2.46 -11.36 -11.91
C LYS A 281 3.63 -10.39 -12.13
N TYR A 282 3.52 -9.15 -11.66
CA TYR A 282 4.57 -8.14 -11.77
C TYR A 282 5.63 -8.30 -10.67
N PHE A 283 5.23 -8.78 -9.47
CA PHE A 283 6.15 -9.06 -8.38
C PHE A 283 7.13 -10.19 -8.73
N VAL A 284 6.61 -11.31 -9.23
CA VAL A 284 7.44 -12.48 -9.58
C VAL A 284 8.49 -12.09 -10.62
N SER A 285 8.13 -11.25 -11.59
CA SER A 285 9.07 -10.78 -12.63
C SER A 285 10.07 -9.74 -12.10
N GLY A 286 9.66 -8.85 -11.19
CA GLY A 286 10.49 -7.74 -10.70
C GLY A 286 11.50 -8.15 -9.63
N VAL A 287 11.15 -9.07 -8.73
CA VAL A 287 12.04 -9.57 -7.68
C VAL A 287 13.19 -10.40 -8.26
N MET A 288 12.95 -11.12 -9.36
CA MET A 288 13.99 -11.88 -10.07
C MET A 288 15.10 -11.00 -10.67
N ILE A 289 14.77 -9.78 -11.08
CA ILE A 289 15.76 -8.83 -11.67
C ILE A 289 16.74 -8.32 -10.59
N GLY A 290 16.31 -8.21 -9.34
CA GLY A 290 17.17 -7.81 -8.20
C GLY A 290 17.99 -8.95 -7.59
N ALA A 291 17.56 -10.19 -7.75
CA ALA A 291 18.17 -11.36 -7.13
C ALA A 291 19.25 -12.04 -7.99
N VAL A 292 19.32 -11.76 -9.30
CA VAL A 292 20.33 -12.32 -10.22
C VAL A 292 21.53 -11.36 -10.32
N LYS A 293 22.14 -11.06 -9.18
CA LYS A 293 23.53 -10.57 -9.08
C LYS A 293 24.30 -11.56 -8.21
N GLY A 294 24.69 -12.65 -8.82
CA GLY A 294 25.65 -13.62 -8.35
C GLY A 294 26.32 -14.22 -9.55
#